data_ade2c952c71e31e4f70e94b625065cf8
#
_entry.id   ade2c952c71e31e4f70e94b625065cf8
#
_cell.length_a   1.000
_cell.length_b   1.000
_cell.length_c   1.000
_cell.angle_alpha   90.00
_cell.angle_beta   90.00
_cell.angle_gamma   90.00
#
_symmetry.space_group_name_H-M   'P 1'
#
loop_
_entity.id
_entity.type
_entity.pdbx_description
1 polymer ?
#
loop_
_entity_poly.entity_id
_entity_poly.type
_entity_poly.pdbx_seq_one_letter_code
_entity_poly.pdbx_strand_id
1 'polypeptide(L)'
;QKLYDFAFVHIDVQPLYTKRVQLWNQPMVFVASKELYEQMGENNNIYDYPFIAYPASEVYYKHLKSKVDFTRLQSILTFSDSESVLMAVEQNLGIALTPRVKVRKELEQGTLVEFPVKYSGNMPISVLYDYEFNFTLPTKRFLELLKESQEKIKG
;
A
#
# COMPACT_ATOMS: atom_id res chain seq x y z
N GLN A 1 24.11 16.10 1.60
CA GLN A 1 24.56 15.29 2.74
C GLN A 1 23.91 13.93 2.71
N LYS A 2 24.72 12.87 2.73
CA LYS A 2 24.24 11.50 2.73
C LYS A 2 23.80 11.10 4.13
N LEU A 3 22.49 10.87 4.32
CA LEU A 3 21.92 10.44 5.60
C LEU A 3 21.74 8.92 5.72
N TYR A 4 21.56 8.25 4.57
CA TYR A 4 21.27 6.82 4.50
C TYR A 4 22.05 6.18 3.36
N ASP A 5 22.39 4.91 3.51
CA ASP A 5 22.99 4.10 2.44
C ASP A 5 21.94 3.60 1.45
N PHE A 6 20.74 3.29 1.97
CA PHE A 6 19.60 2.82 1.19
C PHE A 6 18.34 3.59 1.53
N ALA A 7 17.47 3.77 0.54
CA ALA A 7 16.11 4.24 0.73
C ALA A 7 15.13 3.28 0.04
N PHE A 8 14.18 2.76 0.80
CA PHE A 8 13.06 1.99 0.23
C PHE A 8 12.01 2.96 -0.27
N VAL A 9 11.61 2.81 -1.53
CA VAL A 9 10.70 3.74 -2.19
C VAL A 9 9.62 2.99 -2.98
N HIS A 10 8.47 3.62 -3.08
CA HIS A 10 7.33 3.19 -3.89
C HIS A 10 6.98 4.21 -4.98
N ILE A 11 7.87 5.14 -5.24
CA ILE A 11 7.72 6.21 -6.23
C ILE A 11 8.57 5.94 -7.47
N ASP A 12 8.15 6.48 -8.62
CA ASP A 12 8.86 6.33 -9.89
C ASP A 12 9.96 7.38 -10.09
N VAL A 13 10.16 8.26 -9.13
CA VAL A 13 11.20 9.28 -9.22
C VAL A 13 12.55 8.67 -8.84
N GLN A 14 13.51 8.82 -9.72
CA GLN A 14 14.89 8.44 -9.44
C GLN A 14 15.73 9.72 -9.34
N PRO A 15 16.23 10.05 -8.14
CA PRO A 15 17.14 11.18 -7.98
C PRO A 15 18.41 11.03 -8.80
N LEU A 16 19.02 12.16 -9.17
CA LEU A 16 20.31 12.15 -9.85
C LEU A 16 21.36 11.40 -9.00
N TYR A 17 22.27 10.71 -9.68
CA TYR A 17 23.34 9.93 -9.06
C TYR A 17 22.90 8.75 -8.20
N THR A 18 21.66 8.28 -8.37
CA THR A 18 21.18 7.07 -7.68
C THR A 18 20.90 5.94 -8.65
N LYS A 19 21.03 4.73 -8.17
CA LYS A 19 20.55 3.51 -8.82
C LYS A 19 19.29 3.03 -8.14
N ARG A 20 18.41 2.40 -8.92
CA ARG A 20 17.15 1.84 -8.45
C ARG A 20 17.09 0.36 -8.77
N VAL A 21 16.76 -0.44 -7.79
CA VAL A 21 16.50 -1.88 -7.95
C VAL A 21 15.10 -2.18 -7.42
N GLN A 22 14.24 -2.73 -8.28
CA GLN A 22 12.93 -3.20 -7.86
C GLN A 22 13.08 -4.49 -7.06
N LEU A 23 12.51 -4.54 -5.86
CA LEU A 23 12.61 -5.67 -4.94
C LEU A 23 11.38 -6.59 -5.03
N TRP A 24 10.17 -6.04 -4.91
CA TRP A 24 8.92 -6.79 -4.98
C TRP A 24 7.75 -5.91 -5.38
N ASN A 25 6.63 -6.54 -5.72
CA ASN A 25 5.35 -5.88 -5.90
C ASN A 25 4.51 -6.05 -4.64
N GLN A 26 4.01 -4.95 -4.10
CA GLN A 26 3.19 -4.93 -2.90
C GLN A 26 1.71 -4.87 -3.30
N PRO A 27 0.90 -5.89 -2.95
CA PRO A 27 -0.53 -5.85 -3.22
C PRO A 27 -1.21 -4.73 -2.43
N MET A 28 -2.04 -3.94 -3.14
CA MET A 28 -2.85 -2.86 -2.60
C MET A 28 -4.32 -3.24 -2.71
N VAL A 29 -5.06 -3.03 -1.63
CA VAL A 29 -6.47 -3.43 -1.53
C VAL A 29 -7.32 -2.33 -0.89
N PHE A 30 -8.61 -2.27 -1.27
CA PHE A 30 -9.59 -1.50 -0.53
C PHE A 30 -10.19 -2.36 0.56
N VAL A 31 -10.36 -1.79 1.75
CA VAL A 31 -10.91 -2.47 2.91
C VAL A 31 -11.96 -1.63 3.60
N ALA A 32 -12.95 -2.29 4.18
CA ALA A 32 -13.93 -1.73 5.09
C ALA A 32 -13.95 -2.53 6.39
N SER A 33 -14.48 -1.95 7.47
CA SER A 33 -14.86 -2.76 8.61
C SER A 33 -15.99 -3.73 8.21
N LYS A 34 -16.04 -4.90 8.82
CA LYS A 34 -17.12 -5.86 8.60
C LYS A 34 -18.47 -5.24 8.92
N GLU A 35 -18.55 -4.48 10.02
CA GLU A 35 -19.77 -3.80 10.43
C GLU A 35 -20.30 -2.82 9.39
N LEU A 36 -19.43 -1.92 8.86
CA LEU A 36 -19.84 -0.99 7.81
C LEU A 36 -20.27 -1.73 6.54
N TYR A 37 -19.53 -2.76 6.15
CA TYR A 37 -19.85 -3.56 4.97
C TYR A 37 -21.23 -4.22 5.09
N GLU A 38 -21.56 -4.79 6.25
CA GLU A 38 -22.87 -5.37 6.53
C GLU A 38 -23.99 -4.30 6.57
N GLN A 39 -23.74 -3.14 7.19
CA GLN A 39 -24.67 -2.01 7.21
C GLN A 39 -25.01 -1.50 5.80
N MET A 40 -24.06 -1.57 4.88
CA MET A 40 -24.21 -1.20 3.48
C MET A 40 -24.81 -2.34 2.62
N GLY A 41 -25.34 -3.40 3.24
CA GLY A 41 -25.95 -4.53 2.54
C GLY A 41 -24.97 -5.40 1.77
N GLU A 42 -23.74 -5.51 2.26
CA GLU A 42 -22.65 -6.25 1.60
C GLU A 42 -22.35 -5.75 0.17
N ASN A 43 -22.49 -4.45 -0.02
CA ASN A 43 -22.28 -3.79 -1.31
C ASN A 43 -20.80 -3.80 -1.69
N ASN A 44 -20.49 -4.37 -2.85
CA ASN A 44 -19.13 -4.49 -3.37
C ASN A 44 -18.67 -3.30 -4.24
N ASN A 45 -19.46 -2.24 -4.32
CA ASN A 45 -19.12 -1.05 -5.09
C ASN A 45 -18.42 -0.01 -4.20
N ILE A 46 -17.12 0.17 -4.35
CA ILE A 46 -16.33 1.11 -3.54
C ILE A 46 -16.81 2.56 -3.63
N TYR A 47 -17.43 2.95 -4.75
CA TYR A 47 -17.89 4.33 -4.97
C TYR A 47 -19.11 4.73 -4.14
N ASP A 48 -19.78 3.75 -3.52
CA ASP A 48 -20.94 3.99 -2.66
C ASP A 48 -20.56 4.20 -1.19
N TYR A 49 -19.25 4.08 -0.86
CA TYR A 49 -18.75 4.25 0.49
C TYR A 49 -18.03 5.59 0.67
N PRO A 50 -18.07 6.14 1.90
CA PRO A 50 -17.17 7.22 2.25
C PRO A 50 -15.71 6.76 2.13
N PHE A 51 -14.86 7.63 1.60
CA PHE A 51 -13.43 7.31 1.41
C PHE A 51 -12.56 8.08 2.41
N ILE A 52 -11.66 7.37 3.04
CA ILE A 52 -10.68 7.93 3.98
C ILE A 52 -9.34 8.00 3.25
N ALA A 53 -8.89 9.22 3.00
CA ALA A 53 -7.68 9.48 2.23
C ALA A 53 -6.43 9.58 3.10
N TYR A 54 -5.34 9.19 2.50
CA TYR A 54 -3.98 9.39 3.01
C TYR A 54 -3.17 10.09 1.91
N PRO A 55 -2.54 11.25 2.17
CA PRO A 55 -1.88 12.03 1.11
C PRO A 55 -0.84 11.26 0.31
N ALA A 56 -0.06 10.39 0.97
CA ALA A 56 0.89 9.52 0.28
C ALA A 56 0.20 8.49 -0.63
N SER A 57 -1.10 8.28 -0.49
CA SER A 57 -1.86 7.36 -1.35
C SER A 57 -2.01 7.86 -2.79
N GLU A 58 -1.74 9.12 -3.07
CA GLU A 58 -1.68 9.64 -4.45
C GLU A 58 -0.68 8.86 -5.31
N VAL A 59 0.40 8.40 -4.69
CA VAL A 59 1.38 7.52 -5.35
C VAL A 59 0.74 6.18 -5.70
N TYR A 60 -0.13 5.65 -4.83
CA TYR A 60 -0.85 4.40 -5.08
C TYR A 60 -1.84 4.55 -6.22
N TYR A 61 -2.48 5.71 -6.35
CA TYR A 61 -3.47 5.99 -7.41
C TYR A 61 -2.88 5.82 -8.80
N LYS A 62 -1.63 6.18 -8.98
CA LYS A 62 -0.93 6.01 -10.25
C LYS A 62 -0.92 4.56 -10.73
N HIS A 63 -0.75 3.63 -9.82
CA HIS A 63 -0.69 2.19 -10.12
C HIS A 63 -2.06 1.53 -10.25
N LEU A 64 -3.12 2.19 -9.77
CA LEU A 64 -4.49 1.66 -9.82
C LEU A 64 -5.42 2.42 -10.77
N LYS A 65 -4.98 3.51 -11.38
CA LYS A 65 -5.83 4.39 -12.21
C LYS A 65 -6.51 3.70 -13.39
N SER A 66 -6.00 2.55 -13.85
CA SER A 66 -6.63 1.76 -14.90
C SER A 66 -7.80 0.91 -14.39
N LYS A 67 -7.91 0.73 -13.08
CA LYS A 67 -8.93 -0.11 -12.43
C LYS A 67 -9.90 0.70 -11.56
N VAL A 68 -9.47 1.84 -11.07
CA VAL A 68 -10.22 2.68 -10.12
C VAL A 68 -10.22 4.12 -10.61
N ASP A 69 -11.41 4.68 -10.70
CA ASP A 69 -11.59 6.11 -10.96
C ASP A 69 -11.60 6.87 -9.61
N PHE A 70 -10.44 7.37 -9.21
CA PHE A 70 -10.29 8.07 -7.93
C PHE A 70 -11.09 9.38 -7.84
N THR A 71 -11.50 9.96 -8.99
CA THR A 71 -12.34 11.18 -9.00
C THR A 71 -13.75 10.91 -8.50
N ARG A 72 -14.20 9.66 -8.55
CA ARG A 72 -15.52 9.22 -8.07
C ARG A 72 -15.55 8.86 -6.59
N LEU A 73 -14.39 8.73 -5.95
CA LEU A 73 -14.31 8.45 -4.53
C LEU A 73 -14.66 9.71 -3.73
N GLN A 74 -15.61 9.57 -2.82
CA GLN A 74 -16.03 10.68 -1.96
C GLN A 74 -15.13 10.73 -0.71
N SER A 75 -14.03 11.48 -0.80
CA SER A 75 -13.12 11.67 0.34
C SER A 75 -13.78 12.55 1.40
N ILE A 76 -14.07 11.97 2.56
CA ILE A 76 -14.69 12.67 3.69
C ILE A 76 -13.69 13.02 4.79
N LEU A 77 -12.60 12.27 4.89
CA LEU A 77 -11.56 12.45 5.88
C LEU A 77 -10.19 12.25 5.25
N THR A 78 -9.20 13.00 5.72
CA THR A 78 -7.81 12.86 5.32
C THR A 78 -6.94 12.86 6.57
N PHE A 79 -6.09 11.84 6.72
CA PHE A 79 -5.13 11.73 7.82
C PHE A 79 -3.70 11.78 7.30
N SER A 80 -2.79 12.27 8.11
CA SER A 80 -1.37 12.39 7.75
C SER A 80 -0.59 11.07 7.82
N ASP A 81 -1.16 10.04 8.43
CA ASP A 81 -0.51 8.74 8.60
C ASP A 81 -1.47 7.57 8.35
N SER A 82 -0.91 6.43 7.97
CA SER A 82 -1.69 5.26 7.60
C SER A 82 -2.35 4.55 8.79
N GLU A 83 -1.81 4.69 9.99
CA GLU A 83 -2.38 4.06 11.19
C GLU A 83 -3.68 4.74 11.57
N SER A 84 -3.72 6.07 11.54
CA SER A 84 -4.97 6.84 11.76
C SER A 84 -6.03 6.52 10.72
N VAL A 85 -5.65 6.30 9.47
CA VAL A 85 -6.57 5.86 8.41
C VAL A 85 -7.20 4.52 8.78
N LEU A 86 -6.41 3.53 9.19
CA LEU A 86 -6.92 2.20 9.56
C LEU A 86 -7.78 2.25 10.82
N MET A 87 -7.41 3.07 11.81
CA MET A 87 -8.26 3.29 12.98
C MET A 87 -9.63 3.83 12.59
N ALA A 88 -9.69 4.79 11.67
CA ALA A 88 -10.95 5.34 11.17
C ALA A 88 -11.79 4.28 10.43
N VAL A 89 -11.16 3.41 9.65
CA VAL A 89 -11.84 2.26 9.01
C VAL A 89 -12.43 1.33 10.07
N GLU A 90 -11.67 0.98 11.09
CA GLU A 90 -12.14 0.13 12.19
C GLU A 90 -13.30 0.75 12.99
N GLN A 91 -13.39 2.08 13.01
CA GLN A 91 -14.49 2.83 13.62
C GLN A 91 -15.69 3.04 12.67
N ASN A 92 -15.75 2.30 11.57
CA ASN A 92 -16.89 2.31 10.62
C ASN A 92 -17.05 3.65 9.86
N LEU A 93 -16.01 4.48 9.77
CA LEU A 93 -16.12 5.80 9.15
C LEU A 93 -16.04 5.78 7.62
N GLY A 94 -15.53 4.71 7.04
CA GLY A 94 -15.40 4.58 5.59
C GLY A 94 -14.46 3.47 5.17
N ILE A 95 -14.09 3.50 3.89
CA ILE A 95 -13.14 2.57 3.28
C ILE A 95 -11.79 3.24 3.06
N ALA A 96 -10.74 2.45 2.95
CA ALA A 96 -9.41 2.94 2.65
C ALA A 96 -8.66 2.02 1.68
N LEU A 97 -7.72 2.59 0.95
CA LEU A 97 -6.73 1.87 0.16
C LEU A 97 -5.48 1.65 1.00
N THR A 98 -5.05 0.42 1.15
CA THR A 98 -3.93 0.05 2.01
C THR A 98 -3.12 -1.12 1.43
N PRO A 99 -1.83 -1.24 1.76
CA PRO A 99 -1.10 -2.48 1.52
C PRO A 99 -1.78 -3.66 2.22
N ARG A 100 -2.04 -4.73 1.48
CA ARG A 100 -2.72 -5.92 2.02
C ARG A 100 -2.00 -6.52 3.23
N VAL A 101 -0.68 -6.46 3.25
CA VAL A 101 0.15 -6.95 4.36
C VAL A 101 -0.14 -6.24 5.69
N LYS A 102 -0.51 -4.95 5.65
CA LYS A 102 -0.82 -4.18 6.86
C LYS A 102 -2.12 -4.62 7.55
N VAL A 103 -3.04 -5.20 6.81
CA VAL A 103 -4.38 -5.59 7.30
C VAL A 103 -4.59 -7.10 7.27
N ARG A 104 -3.53 -7.86 7.04
CA ARG A 104 -3.59 -9.32 6.93
C ARG A 104 -4.26 -9.97 8.13
N LYS A 105 -3.88 -9.57 9.33
CA LYS A 105 -4.43 -10.11 10.58
C LYS A 105 -5.93 -9.84 10.70
N GLU A 106 -6.34 -8.63 10.43
CA GLU A 106 -7.74 -8.20 10.49
C GLU A 106 -8.59 -8.90 9.41
N LEU A 107 -8.02 -9.12 8.22
CA LEU A 107 -8.68 -9.90 7.17
C LEU A 107 -8.84 -11.38 7.57
N GLU A 108 -7.81 -11.98 8.15
CA GLU A 108 -7.85 -13.36 8.64
C GLU A 108 -8.85 -13.53 9.80
N GLN A 109 -8.94 -12.55 10.69
CA GLN A 109 -9.90 -12.51 11.80
C GLN A 109 -11.32 -12.15 11.37
N GLY A 110 -11.50 -11.62 10.16
CA GLY A 110 -12.79 -11.21 9.63
C GLY A 110 -13.32 -9.90 10.21
N THR A 111 -12.48 -9.10 10.87
CA THR A 111 -12.84 -7.75 11.36
C THR A 111 -12.84 -6.69 10.27
N LEU A 112 -12.00 -6.89 9.24
CA LEU A 112 -12.01 -6.13 7.99
C LEU A 112 -12.43 -7.01 6.83
N VAL A 113 -13.03 -6.40 5.82
CA VAL A 113 -13.45 -7.03 4.57
C VAL A 113 -12.68 -6.42 3.42
N GLU A 114 -12.13 -7.26 2.55
CA GLU A 114 -11.46 -6.84 1.33
C GLU A 114 -12.46 -6.73 0.18
N PHE A 115 -12.42 -5.62 -0.55
CA PHE A 115 -13.23 -5.44 -1.75
C PHE A 115 -12.74 -6.28 -2.92
N PRO A 116 -13.60 -6.54 -3.93
CA PRO A 116 -13.25 -7.41 -5.05
C PRO A 116 -11.95 -7.03 -5.75
N VAL A 117 -11.24 -8.03 -6.27
CA VAL A 117 -9.93 -7.92 -6.92
C VAL A 117 -9.90 -6.94 -8.11
N LYS A 118 -11.06 -6.63 -8.71
CA LYS A 118 -11.15 -5.62 -9.77
C LYS A 118 -10.71 -4.22 -9.33
N TYR A 119 -10.71 -3.95 -8.01
CA TYR A 119 -10.24 -2.70 -7.42
C TYR A 119 -8.83 -2.80 -6.84
N SER A 120 -8.22 -3.98 -6.83
CA SER A 120 -6.88 -4.17 -6.28
C SER A 120 -5.79 -3.99 -7.34
N GLY A 121 -4.58 -3.75 -6.89
CA GLY A 121 -3.42 -3.63 -7.77
C GLY A 121 -2.13 -3.90 -7.03
N ASN A 122 -1.02 -3.79 -7.74
CA ASN A 122 0.30 -4.00 -7.19
C ASN A 122 1.12 -2.71 -7.26
N MET A 123 1.79 -2.39 -6.18
CA MET A 123 2.69 -1.27 -6.10
C MET A 123 4.13 -1.78 -6.04
N PRO A 124 4.99 -1.40 -6.98
CA PRO A 124 6.39 -1.81 -6.94
C PRO A 124 7.12 -1.13 -5.78
N ILE A 125 7.84 -1.92 -5.00
CA ILE A 125 8.74 -1.44 -3.96
C ILE A 125 10.16 -1.60 -4.48
N SER A 126 10.91 -0.51 -4.46
CA SER A 126 12.29 -0.46 -4.93
C SER A 126 13.21 0.05 -3.84
N VAL A 127 14.49 -0.25 -3.98
CA VAL A 127 15.53 0.38 -3.19
C VAL A 127 16.32 1.35 -4.06
N LEU A 128 16.56 2.54 -3.53
CA LEU A 128 17.49 3.51 -4.09
C LEU A 128 18.80 3.48 -3.32
N TYR A 129 19.92 3.57 -4.01
CA TYR A 129 21.23 3.71 -3.43
C TYR A 129 22.14 4.58 -4.30
N ASP A 130 23.17 5.14 -3.69
CA ASP A 130 24.12 5.99 -4.38
C ASP A 130 24.82 5.23 -5.52
N TYR A 131 25.08 5.89 -6.64
CA TYR A 131 25.72 5.32 -7.80
C TYR A 131 27.12 4.76 -7.50
N GLU A 132 27.83 5.39 -6.57
CA GLU A 132 29.17 4.98 -6.12
C GLU A 132 29.16 3.96 -4.97
N PHE A 133 27.97 3.52 -4.53
CA PHE A 133 27.87 2.57 -3.44
C PHE A 133 28.44 1.20 -3.84
N ASN A 134 29.44 0.76 -3.11
CA ASN A 134 30.02 -0.56 -3.31
C ASN A 134 29.27 -1.60 -2.46
N PHE A 135 28.54 -2.48 -3.13
CA PHE A 135 27.88 -3.57 -2.45
C PHE A 135 28.89 -4.56 -1.85
N THR A 136 28.88 -4.67 -0.53
CA THR A 136 29.56 -5.76 0.18
C THR A 136 28.72 -7.03 0.12
N LEU A 137 29.32 -8.20 0.36
CA LEU A 137 28.58 -9.46 0.44
C LEU A 137 27.45 -9.42 1.48
N PRO A 138 27.64 -8.89 2.71
CA PRO A 138 26.55 -8.77 3.67
C PRO A 138 25.37 -7.93 3.16
N THR A 139 25.64 -6.83 2.46
CA THR A 139 24.59 -5.98 1.89
C THR A 139 23.81 -6.68 0.79
N LYS A 140 24.48 -7.38 -0.12
CA LYS A 140 23.83 -8.19 -1.15
C LYS A 140 22.94 -9.26 -0.52
N ARG A 141 23.45 -9.95 0.51
CA ARG A 141 22.69 -10.98 1.22
C ARG A 141 21.46 -10.42 1.93
N PHE A 142 21.57 -9.22 2.51
CA PHE A 142 20.42 -8.53 3.12
C PHE A 142 19.30 -8.27 2.11
N LEU A 143 19.62 -7.76 0.91
CA LEU A 143 18.63 -7.52 -0.14
C LEU A 143 17.98 -8.82 -0.64
N GLU A 144 18.78 -9.89 -0.79
CA GLU A 144 18.25 -11.21 -1.15
C GLU A 144 17.28 -11.75 -0.09
N LEU A 145 17.62 -11.64 1.19
CA LEU A 145 16.77 -12.06 2.30
C LEU A 145 15.46 -11.27 2.36
N LEU A 146 15.49 -9.98 2.06
CA LEU A 146 14.29 -9.16 1.96
C LEU A 146 13.35 -9.67 0.85
N LYS A 147 13.87 -9.98 -0.32
CA LYS A 147 13.09 -10.54 -1.42
C LYS A 147 12.48 -11.90 -1.05
N GLU A 148 13.28 -12.81 -0.49
CA GLU A 148 12.82 -14.13 -0.04
C GLU A 148 11.72 -14.01 1.01
N SER A 149 11.87 -13.09 1.97
CA SER A 149 10.86 -12.83 3.01
C SER A 149 9.52 -12.38 2.43
N GLN A 150 9.54 -11.51 1.42
CA GLN A 150 8.33 -11.03 0.77
C GLN A 150 7.64 -12.12 -0.08
N GLU A 151 8.40 -12.97 -0.73
CA GLU A 151 7.85 -14.12 -1.47
C GLU A 151 7.13 -15.10 -0.55
N LYS A 152 7.64 -15.36 0.65
CA LYS A 152 6.99 -16.20 1.67
C LYS A 152 5.67 -15.60 2.19
N ILE A 153 5.57 -14.27 2.30
CA ILE A 153 4.36 -13.58 2.74
C ILE A 153 3.24 -13.68 1.69
N LYS A 154 3.59 -13.77 0.40
CA LYS A 154 2.63 -13.92 -0.71
C LYS A 154 2.04 -15.33 -0.82
N GLY A 155 2.69 -16.31 -0.23
CA GLY A 155 2.27 -17.72 -0.26
C GLY A 155 1.01 -18.00 0.57
#